data_a0a0402aff28995f91e3b0438461c1de
#
_entry.id   a0a0402aff28995f91e3b0438461c1de
#
_cell.length_a   1.000
_cell.length_b   1.000
_cell.length_c   1.000
_cell.angle_alpha   90.00
_cell.angle_beta   90.00
_cell.angle_gamma   90.00
#
_symmetry.space_group_name_H-M   'P 1'
#
loop_
_entity.id
_entity.type
_entity.pdbx_description
1 polymer ?
#
loop_
_entity_poly.entity_id
_entity_poly.type
_entity_poly.pdbx_seq_one_letter_code
_entity_poly.pdbx_strand_id
1 'polypeptide(L)'
;MNIAFHTGKTAMIAQAQALNVYGNNIANINTYGYQTVRPSFADCLYSTQRATEADWQTGHGAYIQRTGVMFDESSFYYTERPLDFALPNEGFFAVEDRYGDINYTRD
;
A
#
# COMPACT_ATOMS: atom_id res chain seq x y z
N MET A 1 14.27 -5.51 30.77
CA MET A 1 14.16 -4.88 29.43
C MET A 1 12.78 -4.30 29.27
N ASN A 2 12.70 -3.10 28.84
CA ASN A 2 11.43 -2.39 28.78
C ASN A 2 10.70 -2.73 27.47
N ILE A 3 9.68 -3.58 27.53
CA ILE A 3 8.86 -3.99 26.38
C ILE A 3 8.29 -2.75 25.67
N ALA A 4 7.91 -1.72 26.43
CA ALA A 4 7.40 -0.49 25.87
C ALA A 4 8.42 0.21 24.93
N PHE A 5 9.71 0.12 25.22
CA PHE A 5 10.75 0.68 24.36
C PHE A 5 10.83 -0.08 23.00
N HIS A 6 10.76 -1.41 23.05
CA HIS A 6 10.76 -2.21 21.81
C HIS A 6 9.49 -2.01 20.99
N THR A 7 8.35 -1.93 21.65
CA THR A 7 7.07 -1.62 21.00
C THR A 7 7.10 -0.25 20.33
N GLY A 8 7.62 0.77 21.03
CA GLY A 8 7.80 2.10 20.46
C GLY A 8 8.77 2.13 19.28
N LYS A 9 9.87 1.38 19.35
CA LYS A 9 10.83 1.26 18.24
C LYS A 9 10.18 0.63 17.00
N THR A 10 9.46 -0.48 17.14
CA THR A 10 8.80 -1.15 16.01
C THR A 10 7.74 -0.25 15.37
N ALA A 11 6.96 0.47 16.19
CA ALA A 11 5.96 1.42 15.70
C ALA A 11 6.62 2.57 14.91
N MET A 12 7.73 3.14 15.39
CA MET A 12 8.46 4.19 14.67
C MET A 12 9.01 3.70 13.33
N ILE A 13 9.55 2.47 13.27
CA ILE A 13 10.05 1.88 12.03
C ILE A 13 8.90 1.69 11.05
N ALA A 14 7.77 1.16 11.50
CA ALA A 14 6.58 0.97 10.66
C ALA A 14 6.07 2.30 10.10
N GLN A 15 6.03 3.36 10.92
CA GLN A 15 5.63 4.69 10.47
C GLN A 15 6.63 5.31 9.48
N ALA A 16 7.94 5.11 9.70
CA ALA A 16 8.96 5.58 8.76
C ALA A 16 8.82 4.88 7.38
N GLN A 17 8.52 3.60 7.36
CA GLN A 17 8.24 2.87 6.11
C GLN A 17 6.96 3.37 5.44
N ALA A 18 5.90 3.67 6.20
CA ALA A 18 4.68 4.26 5.67
C ALA A 18 4.93 5.65 5.06
N LEU A 19 5.76 6.47 5.69
CA LEU A 19 6.17 7.77 5.15
C LEU A 19 6.90 7.64 3.80
N ASN A 20 7.70 6.59 3.60
CA ASN A 20 8.33 6.33 2.31
C ASN A 20 7.29 6.05 1.22
N VAL A 21 6.24 5.29 1.52
CA VAL A 21 5.13 5.02 0.59
C VAL A 21 4.39 6.31 0.25
N TYR A 22 4.03 7.11 1.25
CA TYR A 22 3.37 8.40 1.03
C TYR A 22 4.25 9.40 0.27
N GLY A 23 5.55 9.43 0.57
CA GLY A 23 6.51 10.25 -0.17
C GLY A 23 6.57 9.88 -1.65
N ASN A 24 6.53 8.59 -1.97
CA ASN A 24 6.46 8.13 -3.35
C ASN A 24 5.15 8.53 -4.04
N ASN A 25 4.01 8.44 -3.34
CA ASN A 25 2.74 8.91 -3.88
C ASN A 25 2.76 10.41 -4.18
N ILE A 26 3.34 11.21 -3.29
CA ILE A 26 3.46 12.66 -3.46
C ILE A 26 4.40 12.98 -4.63
N ALA A 27 5.52 12.28 -4.75
CA ALA A 27 6.47 12.48 -5.84
C ALA A 27 5.84 12.22 -7.22
N ASN A 28 4.87 11.31 -7.29
CA ASN A 28 4.19 10.91 -8.51
C ASN A 28 2.81 11.56 -8.71
N ILE A 29 2.47 12.59 -7.94
CA ILE A 29 1.13 13.23 -8.01
C ILE A 29 0.81 13.80 -9.39
N ASN A 30 1.83 14.19 -10.14
CA ASN A 30 1.69 14.71 -11.50
C ASN A 30 2.03 13.66 -12.58
N THR A 31 2.26 12.41 -12.21
CA THR A 31 2.54 11.33 -13.15
C THR A 31 1.23 10.75 -13.67
N TYR A 32 1.04 10.79 -14.99
CA TYR A 32 -0.15 10.22 -15.62
C TYR A 32 -0.15 8.70 -15.47
N GLY A 33 -1.33 8.13 -15.19
CA GLY A 33 -1.48 6.68 -15.00
C GLY A 33 -0.92 6.15 -13.68
N TYR A 34 -0.39 7.00 -12.80
CA TYR A 34 0.12 6.57 -11.51
C TYR A 34 -1.01 6.09 -10.60
N GLN A 35 -0.87 4.89 -10.08
CA GLN A 35 -1.78 4.30 -9.11
C GLN A 35 -1.23 4.50 -7.69
N THR A 36 -2.02 5.12 -6.83
CA THR A 36 -1.63 5.36 -5.44
C THR A 36 -1.45 4.05 -4.68
N VAL A 37 -0.41 3.99 -3.88
CA VAL A 37 -0.10 2.84 -3.03
C VAL A 37 -0.45 3.18 -1.59
N ARG A 38 -1.17 2.28 -0.92
CA ARG A 38 -1.54 2.43 0.49
C ARG A 38 -0.89 1.33 1.33
N PRO A 39 -0.19 1.69 2.42
CA PRO A 39 0.34 0.70 3.35
C PRO A 39 -0.79 0.15 4.22
N SER A 40 -0.76 -1.17 4.48
CA SER A 40 -1.62 -1.84 5.44
C SER A 40 -0.79 -2.31 6.61
N PHE A 41 -1.20 -1.94 7.81
CA PHE A 41 -0.55 -2.32 9.06
C PHE A 41 -1.18 -3.59 9.62
N ALA A 42 -0.36 -4.39 10.27
CA ALA A 42 -0.80 -5.48 11.13
C ALA A 42 -0.14 -5.36 12.49
N ASP A 43 -0.80 -5.85 13.51
CA ASP A 43 -0.27 -5.94 14.86
C ASP A 43 0.67 -7.14 15.00
N CYS A 44 1.64 -6.99 15.89
CA CYS A 44 2.49 -8.10 16.29
C CYS A 44 1.76 -8.99 17.30
N LEU A 45 2.28 -10.21 17.45
CA LEU A 45 1.73 -11.17 18.42
C LEU A 45 1.62 -10.58 19.83
N TYR A 46 0.59 -10.98 20.55
CA TYR A 46 0.38 -10.63 21.94
C TYR A 46 1.01 -11.70 22.84
N SER A 47 1.62 -11.28 23.94
CA SER A 47 1.99 -12.18 25.02
C SER A 47 0.99 -12.06 26.16
N THR A 48 0.46 -13.20 26.62
CA THR A 48 -0.40 -13.27 27.79
C THR A 48 0.45 -13.44 29.03
N GLN A 49 0.40 -12.49 29.94
CA GLN A 49 1.00 -12.62 31.26
C GLN A 49 -0.10 -13.08 32.23
N ARG A 50 0.07 -14.29 32.78
CA ARG A 50 -0.79 -14.80 33.84
C ARG A 50 -0.41 -14.12 35.15
N ALA A 51 -1.28 -13.28 35.64
CA ALA A 51 -1.29 -12.85 37.05
C ALA A 51 -2.42 -13.59 37.78
N THR A 52 -2.28 -13.73 39.06
CA THR A 52 -3.11 -14.61 39.92
C THR A 52 -4.62 -14.29 39.89
N GLU A 53 -5.05 -13.15 39.36
CA GLU A 53 -6.47 -12.75 39.33
C GLU A 53 -6.94 -12.12 37.99
N ALA A 54 -6.05 -11.84 37.06
CA ALA A 54 -6.41 -11.31 35.74
C ALA A 54 -5.36 -11.62 34.70
N ASP A 55 -5.79 -12.15 33.56
CA ASP A 55 -4.94 -12.32 32.38
C ASP A 55 -4.82 -11.01 31.61
N TRP A 56 -3.64 -10.47 31.49
CA TRP A 56 -3.40 -9.27 30.66
C TRP A 56 -2.64 -9.65 29.40
N GLN A 57 -3.03 -9.04 28.32
CA GLN A 57 -2.33 -9.19 27.05
C GLN A 57 -1.44 -7.98 26.78
N THR A 58 -0.17 -8.24 26.51
CA THR A 58 0.77 -7.20 26.11
C THR A 58 1.05 -7.31 24.62
N GLY A 59 0.76 -6.25 23.87
CA GLY A 59 1.07 -6.15 22.45
C GLY A 59 2.54 -5.82 22.21
N HIS A 60 3.10 -6.34 21.12
CA HIS A 60 4.51 -6.16 20.74
C HIS A 60 4.73 -5.16 19.60
N GLY A 61 3.74 -4.33 19.28
CA GLY A 61 3.82 -3.28 18.28
C GLY A 61 3.12 -3.63 16.97
N ALA A 62 3.49 -2.92 15.92
CA ALA A 62 2.89 -3.06 14.60
C ALA A 62 3.96 -3.07 13.51
N TYR A 63 3.64 -3.66 12.38
CA TYR A 63 4.48 -3.67 11.18
C TYR A 63 3.64 -3.46 9.93
N ILE A 64 4.27 -3.09 8.82
CA ILE A 64 3.59 -3.06 7.53
C ILE A 64 3.49 -4.48 6.99
N GLN A 65 2.26 -4.97 6.86
CA GLN A 65 1.98 -6.31 6.35
C GLN A 65 2.11 -6.36 4.83
N ARG A 66 1.55 -5.35 4.16
CA ARG A 66 1.56 -5.26 2.70
C ARG A 66 1.33 -3.82 2.24
N THR A 67 1.66 -3.57 0.99
CA THR A 67 1.25 -2.38 0.26
C THR A 67 0.23 -2.78 -0.79
N GLY A 68 -0.89 -2.10 -0.86
CA GLY A 68 -1.94 -2.32 -1.86
C GLY A 68 -2.01 -1.16 -2.84
N VAL A 69 -2.16 -1.46 -4.11
CA VAL A 69 -2.43 -0.46 -5.14
C VAL A 69 -3.92 -0.13 -5.10
N MET A 70 -4.24 1.16 -5.09
CA MET A 70 -5.61 1.66 -5.16
C MET A 70 -5.92 2.02 -6.61
N PHE A 71 -6.95 1.38 -7.17
CA PHE A 71 -7.46 1.70 -8.50
C PHE A 71 -8.56 2.76 -8.38
N ASP A 72 -8.17 3.94 -7.90
CA ASP A 72 -9.10 5.08 -7.82
C ASP A 72 -9.17 5.79 -9.18
N GLU A 73 -10.33 6.34 -9.49
CA GLU A 73 -10.52 7.17 -10.67
C GLU A 73 -9.67 8.44 -10.54
N SER A 74 -8.75 8.62 -11.49
CA SER A 74 -8.00 9.86 -11.63
C SER A 74 -8.65 10.77 -12.67
N SER A 75 -8.41 12.07 -12.57
CA SER A 75 -8.89 13.03 -13.58
C SER A 75 -8.21 12.76 -14.93
N PHE A 76 -9.03 12.73 -15.98
CA PHE A 76 -8.55 12.54 -17.35
C PHE A 76 -7.99 13.85 -17.91
N TYR A 77 -6.89 13.72 -18.67
CA TYR A 77 -6.36 14.84 -19.46
C TYR A 77 -6.62 14.56 -20.95
N TYR A 78 -7.13 15.58 -21.65
CA TYR A 78 -7.41 15.46 -23.07
C TYR A 78 -6.17 15.81 -23.89
N THR A 79 -5.63 14.83 -24.63
CA THR A 79 -4.34 14.98 -25.33
C THR A 79 -4.46 15.33 -26.81
N GLU A 80 -5.65 15.38 -27.40
CA GLU A 80 -5.90 15.59 -28.84
C GLU A 80 -5.22 14.57 -29.77
N ARG A 81 -4.68 13.47 -29.22
CA ARG A 81 -4.07 12.38 -30.00
C ARG A 81 -5.06 11.23 -30.19
N PRO A 82 -5.23 10.74 -31.43
CA PRO A 82 -6.24 9.69 -31.68
C PRO A 82 -5.88 8.31 -31.14
N LEU A 83 -4.62 8.09 -30.73
CA LEU A 83 -4.14 6.81 -30.18
C LEU A 83 -4.01 6.80 -28.65
N ASP A 84 -4.31 7.89 -27.98
CA ASP A 84 -4.29 7.97 -26.52
C ASP A 84 -5.66 7.53 -25.98
N PHE A 85 -5.68 6.42 -25.27
CA PHE A 85 -6.91 5.87 -24.70
C PHE A 85 -6.83 5.87 -23.18
N ALA A 86 -7.92 6.23 -22.52
CA ALA A 86 -8.05 6.13 -21.08
C ALA A 86 -9.34 5.37 -20.72
N LEU A 87 -9.27 4.55 -19.69
CA LEU A 87 -10.42 3.81 -19.17
C LEU A 87 -11.09 4.61 -18.05
N PRO A 88 -12.35 5.06 -18.23
CA PRO A 88 -13.08 5.81 -17.20
C PRO A 88 -13.57 4.94 -16.03
N ASN A 89 -13.65 3.63 -16.23
CA ASN A 89 -14.19 2.69 -15.25
C ASN A 89 -13.17 1.60 -14.90
N GLU A 90 -13.57 0.71 -14.00
CA GLU A 90 -12.80 -0.50 -13.69
C GLU A 90 -12.62 -1.34 -14.95
N GLY A 91 -11.39 -1.68 -15.27
CA GLY A 91 -11.05 -2.48 -16.42
C GLY A 91 -9.57 -2.43 -16.76
N PHE A 92 -9.15 -3.25 -17.70
CA PHE A 92 -7.78 -3.33 -18.20
C PHE A 92 -7.81 -3.43 -19.72
N PHE A 93 -6.79 -2.88 -20.37
CA PHE A 93 -6.55 -3.14 -21.78
C PHE A 93 -5.97 -4.55 -21.94
N ALA A 94 -6.53 -5.33 -22.86
CA ALA A 94 -5.94 -6.59 -23.25
C ALA A 94 -4.97 -6.32 -24.40
N VAL A 95 -3.69 -6.59 -24.17
CA VAL A 95 -2.63 -6.41 -25.15
C VAL A 95 -2.07 -7.78 -25.50
N GLU A 96 -2.04 -8.09 -26.78
CA GLU A 96 -1.43 -9.32 -27.29
C GLU A 96 0.05 -9.09 -27.55
N ASP A 97 0.89 -9.92 -26.93
CA ASP A 97 2.33 -9.90 -27.15
C ASP A 97 2.68 -10.58 -28.48
N ARG A 98 3.92 -10.34 -28.94
CA ARG A 98 4.48 -10.89 -30.18
C ARG A 98 4.43 -12.43 -30.26
N TYR A 99 4.31 -13.08 -29.11
CA TYR A 99 4.20 -14.54 -29.00
C TYR A 99 2.76 -15.07 -28.92
N GLY A 100 1.76 -14.18 -28.97
CA GLY A 100 0.34 -14.54 -28.88
C GLY A 100 -0.21 -14.62 -27.47
N ASP A 101 0.58 -14.21 -26.47
CA ASP A 101 0.13 -14.17 -25.08
C ASP A 101 -0.65 -12.88 -24.80
N ILE A 102 -1.79 -13.00 -24.11
CA ILE A 102 -2.63 -11.87 -23.73
C ILE A 102 -2.18 -11.36 -22.36
N ASN A 103 -1.71 -10.12 -22.34
CA ASN A 103 -1.37 -9.40 -21.12
C ASN A 103 -2.39 -8.30 -20.85
N TYR A 104 -2.66 -8.04 -19.58
CA TYR A 104 -3.59 -6.99 -19.18
C TYR A 104 -2.80 -5.83 -18.59
N THR A 105 -3.04 -4.63 -19.11
CA THR A 105 -2.42 -3.40 -18.62
C THR A 105 -3.44 -2.30 -18.47
N ARG A 106 -3.11 -1.30 -17.65
CA ARG A 106 -3.92 -0.10 -17.49
C ARG A 106 -3.14 1.18 -17.88
N ASP A 107 -1.89 0.98 -18.25
CA ASP A 107 -0.98 2.05 -18.67
C ASP A 107 -0.95 2.17 -20.20
#